data_9260c6eb3139998a7349da61bcd79ca1
#
_entry.id   9260c6eb3139998a7349da61bcd79ca1
#
_cell.length_a   1.000
_cell.length_b   1.000
_cell.length_c   1.000
_cell.angle_alpha   90.00
_cell.angle_beta   90.00
_cell.angle_gamma   90.00
#
_symmetry.space_group_name_H-M   'P 1'
#
loop_
_entity.id
_entity.type
_entity.pdbx_description
1 polymer ?
#
loop_
_entity_poly.entity_id
_entity_poly.type
_entity_poly.pdbx_seq_one_letter_code
_entity_poly.pdbx_strand_id
1 'polypeptide(L)'
;MKQNAFYAQSGGVTAVINASACGVIETARRHSDKIGRVFAGRHGIIGALTEDLIDTSKESRATIAALRHTPGGAFGSARYKLASIEKSRAQYERLIEVFKAHNIGYFFYNGGNDSMDTAEKVSQIAHQLDYPLISIGIPKTVDNDLPITDCCPGFGSVAKYIAISTREAALDVASMARTSTKVFVLEVMGRHAGWIAAAGGLAGEKASDAPHIILFPEIAFDKEKFLKKVRDTVEKRGYCVVVVSEGVRDAEGKFLAEAGTKDAFGHSQLGGVGPVVAQMTQQAFGYKFHWAVADYLQRAAAHIASKVDVDQAYAVGKAAVEFALKGKNAVMPVIVRKSAKPYRWSIGEAPLTEIANREKAVPRNFITPDGFGITAACRRYLLPLINGEGYPPYRHGMPVYAALKGASVAKRLRRPFVV
;
A
#
# COMPACT_ATOMS: atom_id res chain seq x y z
N MET A 1 6.89 -33.66 -13.09
CA MET A 1 7.12 -33.42 -11.63
C MET A 1 6.40 -32.17 -11.20
N LYS A 2 5.80 -32.14 -9.98
CA LYS A 2 5.20 -30.93 -9.43
C LYS A 2 6.27 -29.87 -9.21
N GLN A 3 6.02 -28.64 -9.68
CA GLN A 3 6.89 -27.50 -9.41
C GLN A 3 6.49 -26.81 -8.11
N ASN A 4 7.46 -26.22 -7.43
CA ASN A 4 7.23 -25.40 -6.26
C ASN A 4 6.87 -23.96 -6.66
N ALA A 5 6.28 -23.22 -5.73
CA ALA A 5 6.05 -21.80 -5.89
C ALA A 5 7.00 -20.99 -4.99
N PHE A 6 7.39 -19.82 -5.45
CA PHE A 6 8.05 -18.81 -4.67
C PHE A 6 7.13 -17.60 -4.47
N TYR A 7 7.04 -17.11 -3.24
CA TYR A 7 6.29 -15.91 -2.87
C TYR A 7 7.21 -14.88 -2.22
N ALA A 8 7.10 -13.63 -2.59
CA ALA A 8 7.88 -12.56 -1.96
C ALA A 8 7.04 -11.29 -1.75
N GLN A 9 7.34 -10.59 -0.65
CA GLN A 9 6.78 -9.29 -0.31
C GLN A 9 7.78 -8.19 -0.66
N SER A 10 7.30 -7.08 -1.21
CA SER A 10 8.14 -6.01 -1.74
C SER A 10 7.65 -4.62 -1.35
N GLY A 11 8.60 -3.75 -1.02
CA GLY A 11 8.39 -2.36 -0.71
C GLY A 11 7.77 -2.11 0.66
N GLY A 12 7.11 -0.96 0.84
CA GLY A 12 6.37 -0.62 2.04
C GLY A 12 5.23 -1.61 2.28
N VAL A 13 5.08 -2.07 3.51
CA VAL A 13 4.05 -3.05 3.89
C VAL A 13 2.70 -2.36 4.15
N THR A 14 1.62 -3.15 4.21
CA THR A 14 0.26 -2.68 4.54
C THR A 14 -0.35 -3.52 5.65
N ALA A 15 -1.45 -3.07 6.22
CA ALA A 15 -2.21 -3.84 7.20
C ALA A 15 -2.72 -5.18 6.64
N VAL A 16 -2.83 -5.33 5.31
CA VAL A 16 -3.45 -6.48 4.63
C VAL A 16 -2.52 -7.25 3.70
N ILE A 17 -1.23 -6.89 3.62
CA ILE A 17 -0.28 -7.58 2.71
C ILE A 17 -0.22 -9.09 2.98
N ASN A 18 -0.35 -9.49 4.25
CA ASN A 18 -0.34 -10.90 4.63
C ASN A 18 -1.66 -11.62 4.31
N ALA A 19 -2.77 -10.90 4.12
CA ALA A 19 -4.00 -11.51 3.61
C ALA A 19 -3.80 -12.00 2.17
N SER A 20 -3.03 -11.29 1.34
CA SER A 20 -2.62 -11.76 0.01
C SER A 20 -1.71 -12.99 0.12
N ALA A 21 -0.75 -13.00 1.03
CA ALA A 21 0.09 -14.18 1.30
C ALA A 21 -0.74 -15.40 1.72
N CYS A 22 -1.72 -15.19 2.61
CA CYS A 22 -2.68 -16.21 3.02
C CYS A 22 -3.43 -16.78 1.80
N GLY A 23 -3.95 -15.90 0.93
CA GLY A 23 -4.63 -16.28 -0.31
C GLY A 23 -3.78 -17.15 -1.23
N VAL A 24 -2.51 -16.79 -1.42
CA VAL A 24 -1.53 -17.58 -2.20
C VAL A 24 -1.31 -18.95 -1.56
N ILE A 25 -0.93 -18.99 -0.28
CA ILE A 25 -0.52 -20.22 0.41
C ILE A 25 -1.70 -21.21 0.54
N GLU A 26 -2.87 -20.73 0.97
CA GLU A 26 -4.05 -21.58 1.10
C GLU A 26 -4.51 -22.13 -0.25
N THR A 27 -4.47 -21.32 -1.32
CA THR A 27 -4.88 -21.76 -2.65
C THR A 27 -3.89 -22.76 -3.22
N ALA A 28 -2.59 -22.53 -3.10
CA ALA A 28 -1.56 -23.49 -3.51
C ALA A 28 -1.72 -24.84 -2.77
N ARG A 29 -2.01 -24.82 -1.46
CA ARG A 29 -2.27 -26.04 -0.67
C ARG A 29 -3.51 -26.80 -1.14
N ARG A 30 -4.56 -26.12 -1.62
CA ARG A 30 -5.75 -26.77 -2.21
C ARG A 30 -5.45 -27.45 -3.55
N HIS A 31 -4.45 -26.98 -4.26
CA HIS A 31 -3.96 -27.52 -5.54
C HIS A 31 -2.62 -28.24 -5.38
N SER A 32 -2.46 -29.01 -4.30
CA SER A 32 -1.25 -29.77 -4.00
C SER A 32 -0.97 -30.91 -4.99
N ASP A 33 -1.91 -31.23 -5.87
CA ASP A 33 -1.73 -32.08 -7.04
C ASP A 33 -0.87 -31.43 -8.14
N LYS A 34 -0.89 -30.10 -8.26
CA LYS A 34 -0.19 -29.29 -9.29
C LYS A 34 0.98 -28.52 -8.73
N ILE A 35 0.82 -27.86 -7.58
CA ILE A 35 1.86 -27.08 -6.91
C ILE A 35 2.44 -27.91 -5.75
N GLY A 36 3.75 -28.01 -5.65
CA GLY A 36 4.45 -28.70 -4.58
C GLY A 36 4.40 -27.93 -3.27
N ARG A 37 5.45 -27.18 -2.96
CA ARG A 37 5.55 -26.32 -1.78
C ARG A 37 5.51 -24.86 -2.20
N VAL A 38 5.04 -24.00 -1.30
CA VAL A 38 5.23 -22.56 -1.41
C VAL A 38 6.42 -22.17 -0.53
N PHE A 39 7.48 -21.70 -1.12
CA PHE A 39 8.61 -21.10 -0.44
C PHE A 39 8.41 -19.58 -0.39
N ALA A 40 8.59 -18.96 0.78
CA ALA A 40 8.61 -17.52 0.90
C ALA A 40 10.05 -17.00 0.98
N GLY A 41 10.36 -15.92 0.28
CA GLY A 41 11.67 -15.27 0.39
C GLY A 41 11.79 -14.51 1.70
N ARG A 42 12.80 -14.81 2.54
CA ARG A 42 13.09 -14.01 3.72
C ARG A 42 13.58 -12.63 3.26
N HIS A 43 12.88 -11.59 3.70
CA HIS A 43 13.09 -10.23 3.18
C HIS A 43 12.89 -10.11 1.65
N GLY A 44 11.81 -10.71 1.15
CA GLY A 44 11.39 -10.53 -0.24
C GLY A 44 12.34 -11.13 -1.26
N ILE A 45 12.68 -10.33 -2.30
CA ILE A 45 13.54 -10.79 -3.40
C ILE A 45 14.99 -11.05 -2.95
N ILE A 46 15.44 -10.40 -1.87
CA ILE A 46 16.77 -10.64 -1.29
C ILE A 46 16.88 -12.10 -0.86
N GLY A 47 15.84 -12.66 -0.26
CA GLY A 47 15.80 -14.07 0.11
C GLY A 47 15.96 -15.02 -1.08
N ALA A 48 15.42 -14.63 -2.25
CA ALA A 48 15.67 -15.43 -3.46
C ALA A 48 17.13 -15.31 -3.93
N LEU A 49 17.71 -14.11 -3.96
CA LEU A 49 19.10 -13.89 -4.39
C LEU A 49 20.09 -14.61 -3.47
N THR A 50 19.88 -14.56 -2.16
CA THR A 50 20.77 -15.16 -1.14
C THR A 50 20.43 -16.61 -0.81
N GLU A 51 19.40 -17.17 -1.47
CA GLU A 51 18.89 -18.52 -1.20
C GLU A 51 18.45 -18.70 0.28
N ASP A 52 17.83 -17.66 0.86
CA ASP A 52 17.25 -17.69 2.20
C ASP A 52 15.72 -17.80 2.09
N LEU A 53 15.26 -19.04 2.00
CA LEU A 53 13.86 -19.39 1.75
C LEU A 53 13.20 -19.95 3.01
N ILE A 54 11.93 -19.63 3.21
CA ILE A 54 11.08 -20.15 4.29
C ILE A 54 10.12 -21.19 3.70
N ASP A 55 10.10 -22.38 4.26
CA ASP A 55 9.14 -23.45 3.88
C ASP A 55 7.79 -23.22 4.59
N THR A 56 6.83 -22.62 3.89
CA THR A 56 5.50 -22.38 4.45
C THR A 56 4.70 -23.65 4.72
N SER A 57 5.11 -24.81 4.18
CA SER A 57 4.45 -26.09 4.45
C SER A 57 4.63 -26.55 5.90
N LYS A 58 5.61 -26.00 6.60
CA LYS A 58 5.89 -26.25 8.03
C LYS A 58 4.98 -25.45 8.97
N GLU A 59 4.22 -24.50 8.43
CA GLU A 59 3.25 -23.73 9.21
C GLU A 59 1.91 -24.44 9.30
N SER A 60 1.25 -24.33 10.45
CA SER A 60 -0.09 -24.89 10.64
C SER A 60 -1.13 -24.16 9.77
N ARG A 61 -2.29 -24.81 9.51
CA ARG A 61 -3.40 -24.17 8.83
C ARG A 61 -3.90 -22.95 9.61
N ALA A 62 -3.97 -23.04 10.93
CA ALA A 62 -4.41 -21.94 11.78
C ALA A 62 -3.44 -20.75 11.72
N THR A 63 -2.12 -21.00 11.74
CA THR A 63 -1.10 -19.95 11.60
C THR A 63 -1.20 -19.24 10.25
N ILE A 64 -1.40 -19.97 9.14
CA ILE A 64 -1.58 -19.36 7.82
C ILE A 64 -2.88 -18.56 7.76
N ALA A 65 -3.98 -19.07 8.30
CA ALA A 65 -5.26 -18.34 8.35
C ALA A 65 -5.16 -17.04 9.16
N ALA A 66 -4.38 -17.02 10.24
CA ALA A 66 -4.15 -15.83 11.07
C ALA A 66 -3.38 -14.72 10.33
N LEU A 67 -2.68 -15.03 9.24
CA LEU A 67 -2.04 -14.02 8.36
C LEU A 67 -3.03 -13.01 7.83
N ARG A 68 -4.30 -13.36 7.66
CA ARG A 68 -5.34 -12.43 7.16
C ARG A 68 -5.44 -11.14 7.95
N HIS A 69 -5.14 -11.19 9.24
CA HIS A 69 -5.28 -10.07 10.16
C HIS A 69 -3.96 -9.63 10.78
N THR A 70 -2.84 -10.16 10.28
CA THR A 70 -1.50 -9.86 10.78
C THR A 70 -0.90 -8.73 9.94
N PRO A 71 -0.57 -7.56 10.53
CA PRO A 71 0.07 -6.46 9.81
C PRO A 71 1.55 -6.73 9.58
N GLY A 72 2.17 -5.84 8.80
CA GLY A 72 3.59 -5.94 8.46
C GLY A 72 3.86 -7.02 7.42
N GLY A 73 5.12 -7.27 7.14
CA GLY A 73 5.57 -8.33 6.23
C GLY A 73 5.93 -9.58 7.02
N ALA A 74 5.06 -10.60 7.04
CA ALA A 74 5.27 -11.81 7.86
C ALA A 74 6.52 -12.61 7.46
N PHE A 75 6.93 -12.50 6.20
CA PHE A 75 8.17 -13.12 5.68
C PHE A 75 9.32 -12.12 5.53
N GLY A 76 9.12 -10.89 6.00
CA GLY A 76 9.98 -9.76 5.70
C GLY A 76 9.72 -9.19 4.29
N SER A 77 9.93 -7.89 4.13
CA SER A 77 9.81 -7.18 2.87
C SER A 77 11.11 -6.48 2.55
N ALA A 78 11.44 -6.28 1.27
CA ALA A 78 12.62 -5.55 0.85
C ALA A 78 12.25 -4.32 0.03
N ARG A 79 12.89 -3.19 0.33
CA ARG A 79 13.01 -2.05 -0.57
C ARG A 79 14.27 -2.25 -1.43
N TYR A 80 14.16 -3.16 -2.40
CA TYR A 80 15.25 -3.54 -3.28
C TYR A 80 14.77 -3.55 -4.73
N LYS A 81 15.36 -2.71 -5.55
CA LYS A 81 15.02 -2.56 -6.97
C LYS A 81 16.09 -3.22 -7.83
N LEU A 82 15.70 -4.24 -8.58
CA LEU A 82 16.52 -4.74 -9.67
C LEU A 82 16.49 -3.71 -10.81
N ALA A 83 17.66 -3.29 -11.27
CA ALA A 83 17.78 -2.37 -12.40
C ALA A 83 17.30 -3.04 -13.71
N SER A 84 17.61 -2.45 -14.87
CA SER A 84 17.33 -3.11 -16.15
C SER A 84 18.05 -4.45 -16.25
N ILE A 85 17.56 -5.35 -17.12
CA ILE A 85 18.14 -6.68 -17.28
C ILE A 85 19.63 -6.58 -17.65
N GLU A 86 20.01 -5.60 -18.48
CA GLU A 86 21.40 -5.38 -18.90
C GLU A 86 22.31 -4.99 -17.72
N LYS A 87 21.83 -4.10 -16.84
CA LYS A 87 22.60 -3.62 -15.67
C LYS A 87 22.66 -4.61 -14.52
N SER A 88 21.63 -5.43 -14.36
CA SER A 88 21.50 -6.37 -13.23
C SER A 88 21.45 -7.83 -13.69
N ARG A 89 22.00 -8.16 -14.86
CA ARG A 89 21.90 -9.47 -15.47
C ARG A 89 22.32 -10.60 -14.51
N ALA A 90 23.43 -10.44 -13.81
CA ALA A 90 23.90 -11.43 -12.85
C ALA A 90 22.90 -11.72 -11.71
N GLN A 91 22.14 -10.70 -11.28
CA GLN A 91 21.09 -10.86 -10.25
C GLN A 91 19.89 -11.63 -10.81
N TYR A 92 19.47 -11.33 -12.03
CA TYR A 92 18.39 -12.07 -12.69
C TYR A 92 18.78 -13.53 -12.99
N GLU A 93 20.00 -13.76 -13.47
CA GLU A 93 20.53 -15.11 -13.67
C GLU A 93 20.60 -15.87 -12.33
N ARG A 94 21.03 -15.20 -11.25
CA ARG A 94 21.03 -15.79 -9.91
C ARG A 94 19.62 -16.17 -9.43
N LEU A 95 18.62 -15.37 -9.68
CA LEU A 95 17.23 -15.72 -9.37
C LEU A 95 16.81 -17.01 -10.06
N ILE A 96 17.08 -17.12 -11.36
CA ILE A 96 16.76 -18.33 -12.14
C ILE A 96 17.56 -19.54 -11.68
N GLU A 97 18.85 -19.36 -11.31
CA GLU A 97 19.69 -20.42 -10.74
C GLU A 97 19.06 -20.97 -9.43
N VAL A 98 18.65 -20.11 -8.52
CA VAL A 98 17.95 -20.49 -7.28
C VAL A 98 16.63 -21.18 -7.58
N PHE A 99 15.85 -20.66 -8.54
CA PHE A 99 14.57 -21.24 -8.91
C PHE A 99 14.75 -22.64 -9.52
N LYS A 100 15.75 -22.84 -10.38
CA LYS A 100 16.13 -24.16 -10.90
C LYS A 100 16.52 -25.12 -9.78
N ALA A 101 17.40 -24.68 -8.88
CA ALA A 101 17.88 -25.52 -7.76
C ALA A 101 16.75 -25.98 -6.85
N HIS A 102 15.71 -25.16 -6.62
CA HIS A 102 14.57 -25.49 -5.76
C HIS A 102 13.32 -25.95 -6.52
N ASN A 103 13.42 -26.22 -7.83
CA ASN A 103 12.32 -26.64 -8.70
C ASN A 103 11.12 -25.68 -8.58
N ILE A 104 11.36 -24.37 -8.62
CA ILE A 104 10.34 -23.31 -8.54
C ILE A 104 9.89 -22.98 -9.97
N GLY A 105 8.63 -23.25 -10.31
CA GLY A 105 8.03 -22.92 -11.60
C GLY A 105 6.99 -21.81 -11.53
N TYR A 106 6.68 -21.31 -10.32
CA TYR A 106 5.72 -20.25 -10.10
C TYR A 106 6.34 -19.16 -9.23
N PHE A 107 6.33 -17.92 -9.71
CA PHE A 107 6.83 -16.74 -9.02
C PHE A 107 5.69 -15.77 -8.73
N PHE A 108 5.38 -15.54 -7.45
CA PHE A 108 4.36 -14.63 -6.97
C PHE A 108 5.02 -13.44 -6.26
N TYR A 109 4.93 -12.25 -6.85
CA TYR A 109 5.59 -11.06 -6.32
C TYR A 109 4.58 -10.01 -5.87
N ASN A 110 4.45 -9.83 -4.55
CA ASN A 110 3.45 -8.96 -3.92
C ASN A 110 4.05 -7.58 -3.63
N GLY A 111 3.65 -6.57 -4.40
CA GLY A 111 4.21 -5.24 -4.27
C GLY A 111 3.54 -4.17 -5.13
N GLY A 112 4.16 -3.00 -5.16
CA GLY A 112 3.74 -1.83 -5.93
C GLY A 112 4.31 -1.83 -7.36
N ASN A 113 4.41 -0.65 -7.91
CA ASN A 113 4.79 -0.38 -9.29
C ASN A 113 6.15 -0.98 -9.68
N ASP A 114 7.22 -0.70 -8.89
CA ASP A 114 8.55 -1.27 -9.11
C ASP A 114 8.57 -2.81 -9.01
N SER A 115 7.65 -3.38 -8.22
CA SER A 115 7.55 -4.84 -8.09
C SER A 115 6.89 -5.47 -9.32
N MET A 116 5.94 -4.78 -9.95
CA MET A 116 5.34 -5.20 -11.20
C MET A 116 6.37 -5.17 -12.34
N ASP A 117 7.21 -4.14 -12.41
CA ASP A 117 8.35 -4.04 -13.32
C ASP A 117 9.35 -5.18 -13.11
N THR A 118 9.68 -5.49 -11.85
CA THR A 118 10.56 -6.62 -11.53
C THR A 118 9.96 -7.97 -11.93
N ALA A 119 8.67 -8.19 -11.66
CA ALA A 119 7.99 -9.44 -12.03
C ALA A 119 7.94 -9.64 -13.55
N GLU A 120 7.74 -8.57 -14.31
CA GLU A 120 7.81 -8.57 -15.78
C GLU A 120 9.22 -8.97 -16.26
N LYS A 121 10.27 -8.32 -15.75
CA LYS A 121 11.67 -8.61 -16.11
C LYS A 121 12.08 -10.04 -15.74
N VAL A 122 11.63 -10.57 -14.60
CA VAL A 122 11.86 -11.97 -14.21
C VAL A 122 11.20 -12.92 -15.20
N SER A 123 10.00 -12.62 -15.69
CA SER A 123 9.36 -13.40 -16.75
C SER A 123 10.18 -13.38 -18.05
N GLN A 124 10.66 -12.20 -18.47
CA GLN A 124 11.46 -12.04 -19.69
C GLN A 124 12.77 -12.82 -19.61
N ILE A 125 13.53 -12.71 -18.52
CA ILE A 125 14.81 -13.43 -18.38
C ILE A 125 14.61 -14.95 -18.26
N ALA A 126 13.53 -15.40 -17.61
CA ALA A 126 13.22 -16.82 -17.57
C ALA A 126 13.00 -17.39 -18.99
N HIS A 127 12.26 -16.64 -19.84
CA HIS A 127 12.08 -17.01 -21.24
C HIS A 127 13.42 -17.01 -22.02
N GLN A 128 14.27 -15.99 -21.84
CA GLN A 128 15.59 -15.94 -22.49
C GLN A 128 16.52 -17.10 -22.09
N LEU A 129 16.34 -17.63 -20.88
CA LEU A 129 17.13 -18.74 -20.34
C LEU A 129 16.45 -20.11 -20.48
N ASP A 130 15.40 -20.20 -21.31
CA ASP A 130 14.59 -21.41 -21.54
C ASP A 130 14.14 -22.08 -20.24
N TYR A 131 13.77 -21.26 -19.23
CA TYR A 131 13.28 -21.76 -17.97
C TYR A 131 11.75 -21.55 -17.86
N PRO A 132 10.96 -22.64 -17.72
CA PRO A 132 9.50 -22.55 -17.71
C PRO A 132 9.00 -21.98 -16.37
N LEU A 133 9.04 -20.65 -16.22
CA LEU A 133 8.58 -19.91 -15.06
C LEU A 133 7.31 -19.13 -15.39
N ILE A 134 6.31 -19.24 -14.54
CA ILE A 134 5.12 -18.39 -14.56
C ILE A 134 5.31 -17.30 -13.49
N SER A 135 5.33 -16.05 -13.92
CA SER A 135 5.47 -14.86 -13.08
C SER A 135 4.16 -14.10 -12.96
N ILE A 136 3.67 -13.91 -11.74
CA ILE A 136 2.43 -13.19 -11.44
C ILE A 136 2.73 -12.09 -10.41
N GLY A 137 2.42 -10.83 -10.78
CA GLY A 137 2.42 -9.72 -9.84
C GLY A 137 1.16 -9.76 -8.97
N ILE A 138 1.26 -9.40 -7.69
CA ILE A 138 0.12 -9.28 -6.78
C ILE A 138 0.06 -7.82 -6.32
N PRO A 139 -1.04 -7.10 -6.57
CA PRO A 139 -1.12 -5.69 -6.27
C PRO A 139 -1.07 -5.43 -4.75
N LYS A 140 -0.24 -4.47 -4.34
CA LYS A 140 -0.15 -3.99 -2.98
C LYS A 140 0.45 -2.58 -2.96
N THR A 141 -0.32 -1.61 -2.50
CA THR A 141 0.14 -0.26 -2.15
C THR A 141 -0.92 0.44 -1.30
N VAL A 142 -0.49 1.26 -0.34
CA VAL A 142 -1.39 2.15 0.39
C VAL A 142 -1.77 3.38 -0.43
N ASP A 143 -0.95 3.73 -1.42
CA ASP A 143 -1.09 4.97 -2.21
C ASP A 143 -2.21 4.89 -3.26
N ASN A 144 -2.78 3.69 -3.50
CA ASN A 144 -3.83 3.45 -4.51
C ASN A 144 -3.45 3.88 -5.93
N ASP A 145 -2.17 3.82 -6.24
CA ASP A 145 -1.55 4.41 -7.43
C ASP A 145 -1.33 3.44 -8.61
N LEU A 146 -1.60 2.14 -8.44
CA LEU A 146 -1.53 1.20 -9.57
C LEU A 146 -2.69 1.41 -10.54
N PRO A 147 -2.41 1.54 -11.86
CA PRO A 147 -3.46 1.69 -12.87
C PRO A 147 -4.26 0.41 -13.10
N ILE A 148 -5.34 0.51 -13.85
CA ILE A 148 -6.23 -0.58 -14.30
C ILE A 148 -7.02 -1.24 -13.18
N THR A 149 -6.50 -1.34 -11.96
CA THR A 149 -7.28 -1.82 -10.80
C THR A 149 -8.15 -0.71 -10.21
N ASP A 150 -9.37 -1.02 -9.81
CA ASP A 150 -10.28 -0.05 -9.14
C ASP A 150 -9.61 0.52 -7.89
N CYS A 151 -9.11 -0.36 -7.02
CA CYS A 151 -8.35 0.02 -5.84
C CYS A 151 -7.22 -0.99 -5.59
N CYS A 152 -6.25 -0.59 -4.77
CA CYS A 152 -5.11 -1.42 -4.41
C CYS A 152 -5.30 -1.98 -3.00
N PRO A 153 -5.08 -3.29 -2.76
CA PRO A 153 -5.06 -3.83 -1.41
C PRO A 153 -4.03 -3.13 -0.52
N GLY A 154 -4.51 -2.65 0.63
CA GLY A 154 -3.80 -1.77 1.56
C GLY A 154 -4.43 -0.39 1.66
N PHE A 155 -4.99 0.13 0.55
CA PHE A 155 -5.60 1.46 0.51
C PHE A 155 -6.89 1.54 1.34
N GLY A 156 -7.80 0.56 1.25
CA GLY A 156 -9.06 0.60 1.98
C GLY A 156 -8.89 0.72 3.49
N SER A 157 -7.90 0.05 4.05
CA SER A 157 -7.58 0.09 5.49
C SER A 157 -6.92 1.41 5.89
N VAL A 158 -5.97 1.93 5.12
CA VAL A 158 -5.37 3.25 5.41
C VAL A 158 -6.40 4.36 5.25
N ALA A 159 -7.28 4.28 4.26
CA ALA A 159 -8.37 5.23 4.07
C ALA A 159 -9.31 5.27 5.28
N LYS A 160 -9.67 4.10 5.84
CA LYS A 160 -10.47 3.99 7.05
C LYS A 160 -9.76 4.60 8.25
N TYR A 161 -8.47 4.29 8.45
CA TYR A 161 -7.66 4.86 9.52
C TYR A 161 -7.63 6.39 9.46
N ILE A 162 -7.32 6.96 8.31
CA ILE A 162 -7.22 8.42 8.14
C ILE A 162 -8.58 9.09 8.31
N ALA A 163 -9.66 8.53 7.77
CA ALA A 163 -11.00 9.08 7.94
C ALA A 163 -11.41 9.15 9.42
N ILE A 164 -11.18 8.07 10.17
CA ILE A 164 -11.54 7.99 11.60
C ILE A 164 -10.65 8.90 12.44
N SER A 165 -9.31 8.81 12.26
CA SER A 165 -8.37 9.65 13.01
C SER A 165 -8.59 11.14 12.77
N THR A 166 -8.91 11.54 11.53
CA THR A 166 -9.28 12.93 11.22
C THR A 166 -10.56 13.35 11.94
N ARG A 167 -11.59 12.48 11.97
CA ARG A 167 -12.87 12.76 12.63
C ARG A 167 -12.69 12.93 14.15
N GLU A 168 -11.96 12.02 14.78
CA GLU A 168 -11.72 12.04 16.23
C GLU A 168 -10.87 13.24 16.64
N ALA A 169 -9.80 13.54 15.93
CA ALA A 169 -8.98 14.73 16.15
C ALA A 169 -9.80 16.02 15.95
N ALA A 170 -10.69 16.04 14.97
CA ALA A 170 -11.57 17.20 14.75
C ALA A 170 -12.56 17.43 15.90
N LEU A 171 -13.11 16.38 16.49
CA LEU A 171 -13.98 16.45 17.66
C LEU A 171 -13.22 16.98 18.88
N ASP A 172 -11.99 16.53 19.11
CA ASP A 172 -11.13 17.02 20.18
C ASP A 172 -10.84 18.52 20.02
N VAL A 173 -10.35 18.93 18.85
CA VAL A 173 -10.05 20.35 18.54
C VAL A 173 -11.30 21.22 18.70
N ALA A 174 -12.44 20.78 18.17
CA ALA A 174 -13.71 21.52 18.27
C ALA A 174 -14.11 21.75 19.74
N SER A 175 -13.88 20.76 20.61
CA SER A 175 -14.27 20.82 22.02
C SER A 175 -13.56 21.94 22.80
N MET A 176 -12.34 22.30 22.44
CA MET A 176 -11.51 23.29 23.12
C MET A 176 -11.18 24.54 22.29
N ALA A 177 -11.70 24.62 21.07
CA ALA A 177 -11.34 25.67 20.11
C ALA A 177 -11.60 27.09 20.62
N ARG A 178 -12.56 27.27 21.55
CA ARG A 178 -12.90 28.61 22.11
C ARG A 178 -11.70 29.23 22.83
N THR A 179 -10.95 28.47 23.60
CA THR A 179 -9.89 28.95 24.49
C THR A 179 -8.50 28.43 24.18
N SER A 180 -8.37 27.50 23.24
CA SER A 180 -7.10 26.82 22.97
C SER A 180 -6.80 26.70 21.46
N THR A 181 -6.52 25.49 20.98
CA THR A 181 -6.07 25.19 19.62
C THR A 181 -7.06 25.63 18.56
N LYS A 182 -6.59 26.38 17.57
CA LYS A 182 -7.40 26.86 16.43
C LYS A 182 -7.16 26.04 15.18
N VAL A 183 -5.96 25.48 15.01
CA VAL A 183 -5.58 24.75 13.81
C VAL A 183 -4.98 23.40 14.19
N PHE A 184 -5.46 22.34 13.54
CA PHE A 184 -4.86 21.01 13.60
C PHE A 184 -4.51 20.54 12.18
N VAL A 185 -3.30 20.00 12.00
CA VAL A 185 -2.82 19.50 10.71
C VAL A 185 -2.47 18.03 10.85
N LEU A 186 -3.07 17.18 10.04
CA LEU A 186 -2.72 15.76 9.90
C LEU A 186 -1.93 15.54 8.61
N GLU A 187 -0.65 15.20 8.74
CA GLU A 187 0.18 14.78 7.62
C GLU A 187 -0.02 13.29 7.32
N VAL A 188 -0.20 12.97 6.03
CA VAL A 188 -0.42 11.61 5.55
C VAL A 188 0.52 11.27 4.39
N MET A 189 0.75 9.97 4.16
CA MET A 189 1.50 9.47 3.02
C MET A 189 0.80 9.83 1.70
N GLY A 190 1.55 9.78 0.61
CA GLY A 190 1.10 10.04 -0.75
C GLY A 190 2.05 10.96 -1.50
N ARG A 191 3.16 10.41 -1.97
CA ARG A 191 4.21 11.18 -2.66
C ARG A 191 3.73 11.81 -3.97
N HIS A 192 3.02 11.04 -4.79
CA HIS A 192 2.64 11.42 -6.15
C HIS A 192 1.13 11.44 -6.34
N ALA A 193 0.39 10.76 -5.47
CA ALA A 193 -1.06 10.66 -5.55
C ALA A 193 -1.71 10.92 -4.18
N GLY A 194 -2.69 11.79 -4.16
CA GLY A 194 -3.37 12.28 -2.95
C GLY A 194 -4.54 11.42 -2.47
N TRP A 195 -4.60 10.14 -2.82
CA TRP A 195 -5.70 9.26 -2.46
C TRP A 195 -5.91 9.12 -0.95
N ILE A 196 -4.81 9.05 -0.19
CA ILE A 196 -4.88 8.95 1.28
C ILE A 196 -5.38 10.27 1.87
N ALA A 197 -4.90 11.41 1.37
CA ALA A 197 -5.40 12.72 1.78
C ALA A 197 -6.88 12.88 1.43
N ALA A 198 -7.31 12.44 0.23
CA ALA A 198 -8.71 12.42 -0.17
C ALA A 198 -9.59 11.63 0.80
N ALA A 199 -9.07 10.50 1.32
CA ALA A 199 -9.81 9.68 2.29
C ALA A 199 -10.09 10.42 3.60
N GLY A 200 -9.25 11.37 4.01
CA GLY A 200 -9.53 12.26 5.13
C GLY A 200 -10.86 13.01 4.98
N GLY A 201 -11.26 13.30 3.75
CA GLY A 201 -12.55 13.93 3.45
C GLY A 201 -13.79 13.09 3.80
N LEU A 202 -13.61 11.79 4.09
CA LEU A 202 -14.69 10.94 4.60
C LEU A 202 -15.04 11.22 6.07
N ALA A 203 -14.16 11.90 6.82
CA ALA A 203 -14.35 12.22 8.23
C ALA A 203 -15.63 13.04 8.48
N GLY A 204 -15.93 14.00 7.61
CA GLY A 204 -17.16 14.80 7.65
C GLY A 204 -18.25 14.26 6.73
N GLU A 205 -19.50 14.57 7.00
CA GLU A 205 -20.65 14.21 6.16
C GLU A 205 -21.12 15.41 5.31
N LYS A 206 -21.02 16.61 5.88
CA LYS A 206 -21.41 17.89 5.26
C LYS A 206 -20.16 18.68 4.86
N ALA A 207 -20.29 19.57 3.91
CA ALA A 207 -19.20 20.49 3.50
C ALA A 207 -18.72 21.43 4.64
N SER A 208 -19.48 21.50 5.72
CA SER A 208 -19.13 22.28 6.92
C SER A 208 -18.29 21.51 7.93
N ASP A 209 -18.21 20.20 7.80
CA ASP A 209 -17.53 19.33 8.75
C ASP A 209 -16.04 19.25 8.42
N ALA A 210 -15.23 18.96 9.43
CA ALA A 210 -13.81 18.71 9.22
C ALA A 210 -13.57 17.40 8.43
N PRO A 211 -12.47 17.30 7.67
CA PRO A 211 -11.46 18.33 7.47
C PRO A 211 -12.00 19.49 6.61
N HIS A 212 -11.61 20.70 6.95
CA HIS A 212 -12.01 21.90 6.23
C HIS A 212 -11.12 22.18 5.01
N ILE A 213 -9.90 21.65 5.05
CA ILE A 213 -8.89 21.78 4.00
C ILE A 213 -8.20 20.43 3.79
N ILE A 214 -8.09 20.01 2.54
CA ILE A 214 -7.27 18.89 2.12
C ILE A 214 -6.26 19.42 1.11
N LEU A 215 -4.97 19.17 1.33
CA LEU A 215 -3.90 19.57 0.41
C LEU A 215 -3.41 18.34 -0.35
N PHE A 216 -3.53 18.40 -1.67
CA PHE A 216 -3.26 17.31 -2.60
C PHE A 216 -1.96 17.53 -3.36
N PRO A 217 -1.16 16.48 -3.66
CA PRO A 217 0.00 16.61 -4.55
C PRO A 217 -0.39 16.99 -6.00
N GLU A 218 -1.64 16.70 -6.41
CA GLU A 218 -2.19 17.04 -7.73
C GLU A 218 -2.52 18.52 -7.90
N ILE A 219 -2.50 19.31 -6.83
CA ILE A 219 -2.82 20.74 -6.84
C ILE A 219 -1.61 21.52 -6.35
N ALA A 220 -1.10 22.41 -7.18
CA ALA A 220 -0.02 23.31 -6.77
C ALA A 220 -0.45 24.13 -5.53
N PHE A 221 0.40 24.13 -4.51
CA PHE A 221 0.12 24.83 -3.26
C PHE A 221 0.22 26.34 -3.44
N ASP A 222 -0.85 27.02 -3.14
CA ASP A 222 -0.96 28.47 -3.12
C ASP A 222 -1.09 28.95 -1.67
N LYS A 223 -0.03 29.54 -1.13
CA LYS A 223 0.05 29.97 0.26
C LYS A 223 -1.02 31.02 0.60
N GLU A 224 -1.29 31.96 -0.28
CA GLU A 224 -2.26 33.02 -0.01
C GLU A 224 -3.68 32.47 0.04
N LYS A 225 -4.07 31.65 -0.93
CA LYS A 225 -5.36 30.97 -0.93
C LYS A 225 -5.53 30.05 0.28
N PHE A 226 -4.48 29.31 0.64
CA PHE A 226 -4.49 28.46 1.82
C PHE A 226 -4.73 29.28 3.10
N LEU A 227 -3.93 30.33 3.33
CA LEU A 227 -4.06 31.17 4.54
C LEU A 227 -5.42 31.87 4.60
N LYS A 228 -5.92 32.38 3.46
CA LYS A 228 -7.27 32.93 3.39
C LYS A 228 -8.30 31.89 3.81
N LYS A 229 -8.25 30.67 3.28
CA LYS A 229 -9.19 29.59 3.62
C LYS A 229 -9.12 29.21 5.09
N VAL A 230 -7.93 29.15 5.69
CA VAL A 230 -7.75 28.89 7.13
C VAL A 230 -8.44 29.99 7.96
N ARG A 231 -8.16 31.27 7.67
CA ARG A 231 -8.75 32.40 8.38
C ARG A 231 -10.27 32.38 8.29
N ASP A 232 -10.81 32.32 7.06
CA ASP A 232 -12.26 32.32 6.83
C ASP A 232 -12.96 31.14 7.57
N THR A 233 -12.27 30.00 7.67
CA THR A 233 -12.74 28.82 8.40
C THR A 233 -12.73 29.03 9.91
N VAL A 234 -11.64 29.56 10.47
CA VAL A 234 -11.51 29.82 11.91
C VAL A 234 -12.51 30.89 12.34
N GLU A 235 -12.67 31.96 11.59
CA GLU A 235 -13.66 33.02 11.86
C GLU A 235 -15.08 32.46 11.87
N LYS A 236 -15.42 31.58 10.93
CA LYS A 236 -16.78 31.02 10.80
C LYS A 236 -17.07 29.87 11.75
N ARG A 237 -16.07 29.05 12.11
CA ARG A 237 -16.23 27.76 12.82
C ARG A 237 -15.55 27.74 14.18
N GLY A 238 -14.64 28.66 14.44
CA GLY A 238 -13.82 28.71 15.65
C GLY A 238 -12.53 27.90 15.53
N TYR A 239 -12.40 26.99 14.54
CA TYR A 239 -11.23 26.13 14.33
C TYR A 239 -11.13 25.68 12.87
N CYS A 240 -9.94 25.16 12.50
CA CYS A 240 -9.67 24.60 11.20
C CYS A 240 -8.88 23.29 11.33
N VAL A 241 -9.32 22.23 10.64
CA VAL A 241 -8.61 20.96 10.51
C VAL A 241 -8.15 20.80 9.08
N VAL A 242 -6.88 20.51 8.91
CA VAL A 242 -6.20 20.33 7.63
C VAL A 242 -5.70 18.89 7.54
N VAL A 243 -5.93 18.22 6.41
CA VAL A 243 -5.22 16.98 6.04
C VAL A 243 -4.28 17.34 4.91
N VAL A 244 -3.00 16.99 5.03
CA VAL A 244 -1.98 17.33 4.03
C VAL A 244 -1.23 16.08 3.59
N SER A 245 -1.12 15.86 2.28
CA SER A 245 -0.25 14.82 1.73
C SER A 245 1.22 15.27 1.81
N GLU A 246 2.12 14.35 2.19
CA GLU A 246 3.57 14.60 2.18
C GLU A 246 4.11 15.05 0.82
N GLY A 247 3.41 14.70 -0.26
CA GLY A 247 3.79 14.99 -1.64
C GLY A 247 3.34 16.34 -2.18
N VAL A 248 2.79 17.23 -1.36
CA VAL A 248 2.35 18.56 -1.77
C VAL A 248 3.54 19.38 -2.29
N ARG A 249 3.31 20.06 -3.44
CA ARG A 249 4.34 20.85 -4.16
C ARG A 249 3.85 22.28 -4.37
N ASP A 250 4.81 23.19 -4.48
CA ASP A 250 4.56 24.58 -4.94
C ASP A 250 4.29 24.65 -6.45
N ALA A 251 4.13 25.88 -6.95
CA ALA A 251 3.88 26.14 -8.36
C ALA A 251 5.07 25.76 -9.28
N GLU A 252 6.27 25.74 -8.73
CA GLU A 252 7.51 25.35 -9.40
C GLU A 252 7.74 23.84 -9.38
N GLY A 253 6.82 23.06 -8.75
CA GLY A 253 6.88 21.61 -8.64
C GLY A 253 7.82 21.10 -7.57
N LYS A 254 8.34 21.97 -6.67
CA LYS A 254 9.19 21.62 -5.54
C LYS A 254 8.33 21.17 -4.36
N PHE A 255 8.74 20.10 -3.68
CA PHE A 255 8.07 19.67 -2.45
C PHE A 255 8.14 20.75 -1.36
N LEU A 256 7.05 20.94 -0.62
CA LEU A 256 7.01 21.89 0.50
C LEU A 256 7.93 21.51 1.66
N ALA A 257 8.21 20.21 1.82
CA ALA A 257 9.13 19.70 2.82
C ALA A 257 9.89 18.48 2.30
N GLU A 258 11.22 18.51 2.42
CA GLU A 258 12.11 17.39 2.12
C GLU A 258 13.06 17.17 3.30
N ALA A 259 13.25 15.90 3.71
CA ALA A 259 14.12 15.54 4.83
C ALA A 259 15.62 15.57 4.49
N GLY A 260 16.00 15.90 3.25
CA GLY A 260 17.39 15.97 2.80
C GLY A 260 18.11 14.63 2.61
N THR A 261 17.42 13.51 2.86
CA THR A 261 17.92 12.14 2.67
C THR A 261 17.19 11.44 1.52
N LYS A 262 17.78 10.36 1.00
CA LYS A 262 17.15 9.54 -0.06
C LYS A 262 16.79 8.16 0.48
N ASP A 263 15.68 7.61 0.00
CA ASP A 263 15.29 6.24 0.31
C ASP A 263 16.09 5.21 -0.53
N ALA A 264 15.90 3.93 -0.26
CA ALA A 264 16.61 2.85 -0.95
C ALA A 264 16.31 2.76 -2.47
N PHE A 265 15.31 3.50 -2.96
CA PHE A 265 14.98 3.62 -4.39
C PHE A 265 15.54 4.90 -5.02
N GLY A 266 16.25 5.72 -4.24
CA GLY A 266 16.85 6.99 -4.70
C GLY A 266 15.90 8.19 -4.70
N HIS A 267 14.68 8.06 -4.17
CA HIS A 267 13.76 9.18 -4.03
C HIS A 267 14.08 10.03 -2.79
N SER A 268 13.93 11.35 -2.86
CA SER A 268 14.00 12.23 -1.68
C SER A 268 13.06 11.74 -0.60
N GLN A 269 13.55 11.57 0.63
CA GLN A 269 12.68 11.25 1.75
C GLN A 269 11.82 12.47 2.04
N LEU A 270 10.49 12.29 1.99
CA LEU A 270 9.51 13.31 2.31
C LEU A 270 9.11 13.22 3.77
N GLY A 271 8.49 14.27 4.28
CA GLY A 271 7.95 14.36 5.63
C GLY A 271 8.24 15.71 6.27
N GLY A 272 7.41 16.09 7.24
CA GLY A 272 7.52 17.37 7.91
C GLY A 272 6.73 18.50 7.23
N VAL A 273 5.88 18.21 6.25
CA VAL A 273 4.99 19.20 5.64
C VAL A 273 3.91 19.66 6.61
N GLY A 274 3.44 18.79 7.51
CA GLY A 274 2.46 19.11 8.53
C GLY A 274 2.90 20.26 9.44
N PRO A 275 4.06 20.18 10.11
CA PRO A 275 4.60 21.30 10.89
C PRO A 275 4.87 22.56 10.06
N VAL A 276 5.33 22.44 8.81
CA VAL A 276 5.55 23.60 7.92
C VAL A 276 4.24 24.34 7.67
N VAL A 277 3.18 23.62 7.30
CA VAL A 277 1.87 24.19 7.04
C VAL A 277 1.25 24.78 8.32
N ALA A 278 1.38 24.10 9.46
CA ALA A 278 0.90 24.57 10.74
C ALA A 278 1.62 25.87 11.17
N GLN A 279 2.93 25.92 11.00
CA GLN A 279 3.73 27.10 11.34
C GLN A 279 3.39 28.30 10.45
N MET A 280 3.06 28.10 9.16
CA MET A 280 2.57 29.19 8.29
C MET A 280 1.32 29.87 8.89
N THR A 281 0.39 29.12 9.48
CA THR A 281 -0.82 29.69 10.09
C THR A 281 -0.52 30.47 11.36
N GLN A 282 0.43 30.01 12.15
CA GLN A 282 0.87 30.74 13.34
C GLN A 282 1.53 32.07 12.98
N GLN A 283 2.44 32.05 12.01
CA GLN A 283 3.14 33.26 11.56
C GLN A 283 2.17 34.31 11.00
N ALA A 284 1.14 33.86 10.29
CA ALA A 284 0.16 34.77 9.66
C ALA A 284 -0.87 35.34 10.65
N PHE A 285 -1.32 34.55 11.62
CA PHE A 285 -2.48 34.89 12.45
C PHE A 285 -2.30 34.74 13.96
N GLY A 286 -1.15 34.24 14.41
CA GLY A 286 -0.92 33.94 15.84
C GLY A 286 -1.77 32.76 16.37
N TYR A 287 -2.37 31.96 15.50
CA TYR A 287 -3.20 30.84 15.93
C TYR A 287 -2.39 29.76 16.64
N LYS A 288 -2.89 29.29 17.78
CA LYS A 288 -2.35 28.09 18.43
C LYS A 288 -2.66 26.89 17.55
N PHE A 289 -1.65 26.07 17.29
CA PHE A 289 -1.76 24.91 16.42
C PHE A 289 -1.19 23.64 17.06
N HIS A 290 -1.63 22.51 16.55
CA HIS A 290 -1.00 21.20 16.71
C HIS A 290 -0.96 20.47 15.39
N TRP A 291 -0.11 19.47 15.30
CA TRP A 291 -0.02 18.58 14.15
C TRP A 291 0.25 17.14 14.56
N ALA A 292 -0.08 16.20 13.70
CA ALA A 292 0.32 14.82 13.79
C ALA A 292 0.82 14.35 12.43
N VAL A 293 1.82 13.46 12.45
CA VAL A 293 2.29 12.73 11.26
C VAL A 293 1.83 11.29 11.42
N ALA A 294 0.97 10.82 10.51
CA ALA A 294 0.43 9.47 10.58
C ALA A 294 1.49 8.40 10.28
N ASP A 295 2.47 8.72 9.42
CA ASP A 295 3.62 7.90 9.05
C ASP A 295 3.29 6.40 8.97
N TYR A 296 4.10 5.52 9.57
CA TYR A 296 3.88 4.07 9.54
C TYR A 296 2.63 3.61 10.29
N LEU A 297 2.11 4.38 11.23
CA LEU A 297 0.88 4.03 11.95
C LEU A 297 -0.29 3.83 11.00
N GLN A 298 -0.45 4.69 10.00
CA GLN A 298 -1.55 4.62 9.04
C GLN A 298 -1.54 3.34 8.20
N ARG A 299 -0.35 2.82 7.83
CA ARG A 299 -0.24 1.63 6.99
C ARG A 299 -0.19 0.31 7.79
N ALA A 300 0.09 0.37 9.09
CA ALA A 300 0.21 -0.78 9.97
C ALA A 300 -1.06 -1.08 10.78
N ALA A 301 -2.07 -0.21 10.74
CA ALA A 301 -3.23 -0.20 11.61
C ALA A 301 -4.22 -1.36 11.35
N ALA A 302 -3.81 -2.60 11.62
CA ALA A 302 -4.67 -3.78 11.47
C ALA A 302 -5.88 -3.75 12.42
N HIS A 303 -5.76 -3.07 13.57
CA HIS A 303 -6.84 -2.91 14.57
C HIS A 303 -8.05 -2.13 14.05
N ILE A 304 -7.93 -1.46 12.91
CA ILE A 304 -9.01 -0.72 12.25
C ILE A 304 -9.16 -1.09 10.76
N ALA A 305 -8.59 -2.23 10.35
CA ALA A 305 -8.60 -2.64 8.95
C ALA A 305 -10.03 -2.75 8.38
N SER A 306 -10.19 -2.33 7.12
CA SER A 306 -11.43 -2.52 6.37
C SER A 306 -11.61 -3.99 6.01
N LYS A 307 -12.82 -4.54 6.26
CA LYS A 307 -13.15 -5.91 5.83
C LYS A 307 -13.08 -6.06 4.32
N VAL A 308 -13.55 -5.06 3.58
CA VAL A 308 -13.48 -5.06 2.11
C VAL A 308 -12.04 -5.17 1.64
N ASP A 309 -11.12 -4.44 2.25
CA ASP A 309 -9.70 -4.45 1.89
C ASP A 309 -9.04 -5.80 2.22
N VAL A 310 -9.34 -6.39 3.38
CA VAL A 310 -8.87 -7.74 3.75
C VAL A 310 -9.38 -8.79 2.77
N ASP A 311 -10.65 -8.73 2.41
CA ASP A 311 -11.27 -9.68 1.47
C ASP A 311 -10.66 -9.54 0.06
N GLN A 312 -10.44 -8.31 -0.40
CA GLN A 312 -9.81 -8.03 -1.69
C GLN A 312 -8.34 -8.46 -1.72
N ALA A 313 -7.58 -8.19 -0.67
CA ALA A 313 -6.20 -8.64 -0.54
C ALA A 313 -6.09 -10.18 -0.61
N TYR A 314 -6.94 -10.89 0.10
CA TYR A 314 -7.01 -12.34 0.02
C TYR A 314 -7.38 -12.83 -1.38
N ALA A 315 -8.37 -12.18 -2.01
CA ALA A 315 -8.87 -12.58 -3.32
C ALA A 315 -7.83 -12.42 -4.43
N VAL A 316 -7.03 -11.33 -4.43
CA VAL A 316 -5.96 -11.17 -5.43
C VAL A 316 -4.84 -12.18 -5.23
N GLY A 317 -4.50 -12.55 -3.97
CA GLY A 317 -3.55 -13.62 -3.69
C GLY A 317 -4.04 -14.99 -4.17
N LYS A 318 -5.31 -15.31 -3.92
CA LYS A 318 -5.98 -16.51 -4.45
C LYS A 318 -5.96 -16.53 -5.97
N ALA A 319 -6.39 -15.43 -6.61
CA ALA A 319 -6.48 -15.32 -8.06
C ALA A 319 -5.12 -15.45 -8.75
N ALA A 320 -4.04 -14.96 -8.12
CA ALA A 320 -2.69 -15.11 -8.65
C ALA A 320 -2.33 -16.59 -8.86
N VAL A 321 -2.66 -17.46 -7.89
CA VAL A 321 -2.45 -18.90 -8.03
C VAL A 321 -3.36 -19.51 -9.10
N GLU A 322 -4.63 -19.12 -9.12
CA GLU A 322 -5.60 -19.63 -10.12
C GLU A 322 -5.20 -19.22 -11.55
N PHE A 323 -4.65 -18.03 -11.76
CA PHE A 323 -4.13 -17.57 -13.04
C PHE A 323 -2.90 -18.38 -13.46
N ALA A 324 -1.96 -18.59 -12.54
CA ALA A 324 -0.78 -19.39 -12.78
C ALA A 324 -1.13 -20.83 -13.20
N LEU A 325 -2.12 -21.45 -12.52
CA LEU A 325 -2.61 -22.79 -12.86
C LEU A 325 -3.33 -22.88 -14.21
N LYS A 326 -3.79 -21.74 -14.73
CA LYS A 326 -4.37 -21.61 -16.08
C LYS A 326 -3.29 -21.28 -17.14
N GLY A 327 -2.03 -21.27 -16.77
CA GLY A 327 -0.92 -20.95 -17.67
C GLY A 327 -0.75 -19.47 -18.01
N LYS A 328 -1.44 -18.56 -17.29
CA LYS A 328 -1.27 -17.12 -17.47
C LYS A 328 0.08 -16.70 -16.92
N ASN A 329 0.80 -15.88 -17.66
CA ASN A 329 2.13 -15.41 -17.32
C ASN A 329 2.24 -13.90 -17.52
N ALA A 330 3.09 -13.22 -16.75
CA ALA A 330 3.33 -11.78 -16.81
C ALA A 330 2.03 -10.95 -16.66
N VAL A 331 1.16 -11.35 -15.73
CA VAL A 331 -0.11 -10.68 -15.43
C VAL A 331 -0.25 -10.35 -13.96
N MET A 332 -1.15 -9.42 -13.66
CA MET A 332 -1.56 -9.03 -12.31
C MET A 332 -3.08 -9.22 -12.16
N PRO A 333 -3.58 -9.88 -11.10
CA PRO A 333 -5.00 -9.84 -10.77
C PRO A 333 -5.39 -8.42 -10.35
N VAL A 334 -6.46 -7.90 -10.94
CA VAL A 334 -6.97 -6.55 -10.69
C VAL A 334 -8.38 -6.61 -10.09
N ILE A 335 -8.70 -5.63 -9.24
CA ILE A 335 -10.05 -5.47 -8.70
C ILE A 335 -10.86 -4.67 -9.70
N VAL A 336 -12.02 -5.22 -10.10
CA VAL A 336 -12.95 -4.60 -11.05
C VAL A 336 -14.23 -4.25 -10.30
N ARG A 337 -14.53 -2.97 -10.16
CA ARG A 337 -15.79 -2.50 -9.58
C ARG A 337 -16.95 -2.81 -10.51
N LYS A 338 -17.95 -3.57 -10.05
CA LYS A 338 -19.17 -3.91 -10.80
C LYS A 338 -20.32 -2.96 -10.48
N SER A 339 -20.44 -2.55 -9.22
CA SER A 339 -21.41 -1.54 -8.77
C SER A 339 -20.90 -0.83 -7.52
N ALA A 340 -21.37 0.41 -7.30
CA ALA A 340 -21.05 1.20 -6.11
C ALA A 340 -22.11 1.03 -4.99
N LYS A 341 -23.37 0.73 -5.34
CA LYS A 341 -24.47 0.59 -4.37
C LYS A 341 -25.46 -0.48 -4.83
N PRO A 342 -25.50 -1.67 -4.18
CA PRO A 342 -24.51 -2.15 -3.21
C PRO A 342 -23.13 -2.31 -3.86
N TYR A 343 -22.06 -2.16 -3.08
CA TYR A 343 -20.70 -2.35 -3.58
C TYR A 343 -20.48 -3.82 -3.98
N ARG A 344 -20.17 -4.04 -5.25
CA ARG A 344 -19.82 -5.35 -5.80
C ARG A 344 -18.55 -5.23 -6.63
N TRP A 345 -17.70 -6.22 -6.51
CA TRP A 345 -16.45 -6.30 -7.25
C TRP A 345 -16.18 -7.74 -7.70
N SER A 346 -15.31 -7.87 -8.67
CA SER A 346 -14.78 -9.16 -9.15
C SER A 346 -13.29 -9.02 -9.39
N ILE A 347 -12.61 -10.14 -9.63
CA ILE A 347 -11.21 -10.13 -10.06
C ILE A 347 -11.18 -10.20 -11.58
N GLY A 348 -10.44 -9.27 -12.18
CA GLY A 348 -9.97 -9.26 -13.55
C GLY A 348 -8.47 -9.51 -13.63
N GLU A 349 -7.89 -9.28 -14.79
CA GLU A 349 -6.45 -9.39 -15.04
C GLU A 349 -5.96 -8.21 -15.87
N ALA A 350 -4.69 -7.87 -15.71
CA ALA A 350 -3.98 -6.92 -16.57
C ALA A 350 -2.56 -7.40 -16.83
N PRO A 351 -2.01 -7.17 -18.04
CA PRO A 351 -0.60 -7.43 -18.33
C PRO A 351 0.31 -6.57 -17.44
N LEU A 352 1.42 -7.12 -16.96
CA LEU A 352 2.38 -6.36 -16.15
C LEU A 352 2.96 -5.16 -16.90
N THR A 353 3.12 -5.25 -18.21
CA THR A 353 3.58 -4.16 -19.08
C THR A 353 2.68 -2.92 -19.08
N GLU A 354 1.40 -3.09 -18.77
CA GLU A 354 0.44 -1.98 -18.67
C GLU A 354 0.39 -1.35 -17.28
N ILE A 355 0.97 -2.01 -16.27
CA ILE A 355 0.99 -1.57 -14.88
C ILE A 355 2.35 -0.95 -14.53
N ALA A 356 3.45 -1.62 -14.90
CA ALA A 356 4.80 -1.22 -14.53
C ALA A 356 5.13 0.22 -14.99
N ASN A 357 5.75 0.99 -14.08
CA ASN A 357 6.17 2.37 -14.32
C ASN A 357 5.03 3.35 -14.69
N ARG A 358 3.80 3.06 -14.28
CA ARG A 358 2.64 3.94 -14.47
C ARG A 358 1.94 4.19 -13.14
N GLU A 359 1.44 5.41 -12.94
CA GLU A 359 0.77 5.83 -11.72
C GLU A 359 -0.64 6.34 -11.99
N LYS A 360 -1.54 6.11 -11.03
CA LYS A 360 -2.94 6.57 -11.04
C LYS A 360 -3.10 7.69 -10.02
N ALA A 361 -3.10 8.94 -10.48
CA ALA A 361 -3.39 10.10 -9.66
C ALA A 361 -4.90 10.21 -9.29
N VAL A 362 -5.21 11.08 -8.33
CA VAL A 362 -6.60 11.41 -8.01
C VAL A 362 -7.21 12.20 -9.17
N PRO A 363 -8.32 11.74 -9.78
CA PRO A 363 -8.95 12.44 -10.88
C PRO A 363 -9.38 13.86 -10.49
N ARG A 364 -9.19 14.84 -11.39
CA ARG A 364 -9.54 16.24 -11.09
C ARG A 364 -11.00 16.44 -10.69
N ASN A 365 -11.92 15.66 -11.23
CA ASN A 365 -13.34 15.69 -10.87
C ASN A 365 -13.66 15.07 -9.50
N PHE A 366 -12.66 14.49 -8.82
CA PHE A 366 -12.76 14.03 -7.43
C PHE A 366 -12.38 15.12 -6.42
N ILE A 367 -11.68 16.17 -6.88
CA ILE A 367 -11.25 17.30 -6.07
C ILE A 367 -12.22 18.46 -6.32
N THR A 368 -12.62 19.17 -5.25
CA THR A 368 -13.52 20.34 -5.36
C THR A 368 -12.92 21.43 -6.24
N PRO A 369 -13.73 22.31 -6.84
CA PRO A 369 -13.23 23.38 -7.72
C PRO A 369 -12.21 24.31 -7.03
N ASP A 370 -12.36 24.59 -5.73
CA ASP A 370 -11.43 25.39 -4.94
C ASP A 370 -10.10 24.67 -4.62
N GLY A 371 -10.01 23.36 -4.88
CA GLY A 371 -8.80 22.56 -4.66
C GLY A 371 -8.62 22.05 -3.23
N PHE A 372 -9.56 22.30 -2.31
CA PHE A 372 -9.39 22.05 -0.88
C PHE A 372 -10.27 20.95 -0.28
N GLY A 373 -10.98 20.20 -1.10
CA GLY A 373 -11.88 19.16 -0.60
C GLY A 373 -12.16 18.07 -1.62
N ILE A 374 -13.01 17.11 -1.25
CA ILE A 374 -13.47 16.03 -2.11
C ILE A 374 -14.90 16.26 -2.62
N THR A 375 -15.16 15.85 -3.85
CA THR A 375 -16.50 15.90 -4.44
C THR A 375 -17.37 14.73 -3.97
N ALA A 376 -18.67 14.81 -4.24
CA ALA A 376 -19.59 13.70 -4.02
C ALA A 376 -19.20 12.44 -4.86
N ALA A 377 -18.56 12.62 -6.02
CA ALA A 377 -18.05 11.51 -6.84
C ALA A 377 -16.91 10.78 -6.12
N CYS A 378 -15.95 11.51 -5.56
CA CYS A 378 -14.87 10.95 -4.76
C CYS A 378 -15.41 10.21 -3.52
N ARG A 379 -16.33 10.81 -2.80
CA ARG A 379 -16.98 10.19 -1.64
C ARG A 379 -17.67 8.88 -2.00
N ARG A 380 -18.42 8.83 -3.10
CA ARG A 380 -19.07 7.60 -3.57
C ARG A 380 -18.05 6.51 -3.95
N TYR A 381 -16.88 6.90 -4.46
CA TYR A 381 -15.81 5.96 -4.75
C TYR A 381 -15.18 5.40 -3.48
N LEU A 382 -14.86 6.26 -2.50
CA LEU A 382 -14.10 5.90 -1.30
C LEU A 382 -14.93 5.15 -0.25
N LEU A 383 -16.18 5.56 0.01
CA LEU A 383 -17.00 5.01 1.09
C LEU A 383 -17.09 3.49 1.11
N PRO A 384 -17.31 2.78 -0.01
CA PRO A 384 -17.38 1.32 0.01
C PRO A 384 -16.07 0.65 0.42
N LEU A 385 -14.93 1.29 0.16
CA LEU A 385 -13.60 0.71 0.40
C LEU A 385 -13.24 0.65 1.88
N ILE A 386 -13.85 1.50 2.72
CA ILE A 386 -13.62 1.52 4.17
C ILE A 386 -14.58 0.64 4.96
N ASN A 387 -15.43 -0.14 4.29
CA ASN A 387 -16.55 -0.82 4.90
C ASN A 387 -16.16 -2.08 5.67
N GLY A 388 -16.88 -2.31 6.76
CA GLY A 388 -16.81 -3.51 7.60
C GLY A 388 -15.55 -3.59 8.46
N GLU A 389 -15.59 -4.50 9.43
CA GLU A 389 -14.56 -4.71 10.44
C GLU A 389 -13.70 -5.92 10.07
N GLY A 390 -12.50 -5.65 9.52
CA GLY A 390 -11.47 -6.66 9.20
C GLY A 390 -10.45 -6.82 10.33
N TYR A 391 -10.87 -6.68 11.58
CA TYR A 391 -9.99 -6.59 12.74
C TYR A 391 -9.39 -7.93 13.12
N PRO A 392 -8.19 -7.96 13.72
CA PRO A 392 -7.63 -9.16 14.34
C PRO A 392 -8.46 -9.60 15.55
N PRO A 393 -8.42 -10.87 15.94
CA PRO A 393 -8.94 -11.29 17.24
C PRO A 393 -8.14 -10.64 18.38
N TYR A 394 -8.79 -10.42 19.53
CA TYR A 394 -8.16 -9.81 20.69
C TYR A 394 -8.08 -10.80 21.86
N ARG A 395 -7.00 -10.71 22.64
CA ARG A 395 -6.82 -11.43 23.90
C ARG A 395 -6.20 -10.46 24.92
N HIS A 396 -6.81 -10.36 26.09
CA HIS A 396 -6.34 -9.45 27.16
C HIS A 396 -6.13 -8.01 26.70
N GLY A 397 -7.01 -7.50 25.83
CA GLY A 397 -6.93 -6.14 25.29
C GLY A 397 -5.93 -5.93 24.15
N MET A 398 -5.16 -6.96 23.76
CA MET A 398 -4.18 -6.86 22.67
C MET A 398 -4.59 -7.72 21.47
N PRO A 399 -4.31 -7.25 20.24
CA PRO A 399 -4.58 -8.04 19.05
C PRO A 399 -3.66 -9.26 18.99
N VAL A 400 -4.19 -10.39 18.50
CA VAL A 400 -3.46 -11.63 18.33
C VAL A 400 -3.07 -11.78 16.86
N TYR A 401 -1.77 -11.92 16.61
CA TYR A 401 -1.20 -12.06 15.28
C TYR A 401 -0.59 -13.44 15.05
N ALA A 402 -0.38 -13.80 13.78
CA ALA A 402 0.30 -15.03 13.41
C ALA A 402 1.74 -15.04 13.93
N ALA A 403 2.12 -16.14 14.59
CA ALA A 403 3.50 -16.42 14.95
C ALA A 403 4.01 -17.55 14.04
N LEU A 404 4.83 -17.19 13.04
CA LEU A 404 5.41 -18.15 12.11
C LEU A 404 6.62 -18.86 12.75
N LYS A 405 6.76 -20.16 12.48
CA LYS A 405 7.99 -20.92 12.79
C LYS A 405 9.16 -20.43 11.94
N GLY A 406 8.88 -19.99 10.71
CA GLY A 406 9.87 -19.47 9.78
C GLY A 406 10.93 -20.51 9.40
N ALA A 407 10.53 -21.77 9.23
CA ALA A 407 11.44 -22.89 8.96
C ALA A 407 12.23 -22.66 7.66
N SER A 408 13.55 -22.59 7.78
CA SER A 408 14.43 -22.36 6.62
C SER A 408 14.49 -23.60 5.72
N VAL A 409 14.62 -23.35 4.42
CA VAL A 409 14.93 -24.38 3.40
C VAL A 409 16.44 -24.52 3.30
N ALA A 410 16.94 -25.75 3.25
CA ALA A 410 18.37 -26.00 3.06
C ALA A 410 18.85 -25.43 1.73
N LYS A 411 19.97 -24.69 1.72
CA LYS A 411 20.61 -24.20 0.51
C LYS A 411 21.10 -25.36 -0.35
N ARG A 412 21.01 -25.20 -1.66
CA ARG A 412 21.44 -26.18 -2.66
C ARG A 412 22.61 -25.69 -3.49
N LEU A 413 22.80 -24.36 -3.53
CA LEU A 413 23.88 -23.74 -4.30
C LEU A 413 25.10 -23.54 -3.41
N ARG A 414 26.26 -23.92 -3.94
CA ARG A 414 27.53 -23.85 -3.18
C ARG A 414 28.07 -22.43 -3.07
N ARG A 415 27.81 -21.58 -4.08
CA ARG A 415 28.34 -20.21 -4.10
C ARG A 415 27.34 -19.26 -3.43
N PRO A 416 27.74 -18.55 -2.35
CA PRO A 416 26.93 -17.49 -1.82
C PRO A 416 26.82 -16.35 -2.83
N PHE A 417 25.72 -15.61 -2.76
CA PHE A 417 25.53 -14.40 -3.55
C PHE A 417 25.40 -13.22 -2.57
N VAL A 418 26.20 -12.19 -2.81
CA VAL A 418 26.19 -10.96 -2.03
C VAL A 418 25.31 -9.94 -2.77
N VAL A 419 24.37 -9.32 -2.04
CA VAL A 419 23.37 -8.37 -2.56
C VAL A 419 23.86 -6.96 -2.36
#